data_8d5e365ffd9b250f92e795baf91be7ee
#
_entry.id   8d5e365ffd9b250f92e795baf91be7ee
#
_cell.length_a   1.000
_cell.length_b   1.000
_cell.length_c   1.000
_cell.angle_alpha   90.00
_cell.angle_beta   90.00
_cell.angle_gamma   90.00
#
_symmetry.space_group_name_H-M   'P 1'
#
loop_
_entity.id
_entity.type
_entity.pdbx_description
1 polymer ?
#
loop_
_entity_poly.entity_id
_entity_poly.type
_entity_poly.pdbx_seq_one_letter_code
_entity_poly.pdbx_strand_id
1 'polypeptide(L)'
;MKKITGTKLKKFNKKNKPDREIILILDNLEYARNVASIFNLAFALKVETIFLTGITTTPPFGKDLQKVSKRREEHLFWKKEKNLPILVEKLKSQGVTTIALAKTEDSISFDLINSNQLADKVAIIVGNEKQGLSNKLLSEVDIVTIVPVFRPLAHLNVVNELAVLAYKLV
;
A
#
# COMPACT_ATOMS: atom_id res chain seq x y z
N MET A 1 21.85 -26.34 -2.72
CA MET A 1 20.79 -25.66 -1.95
C MET A 1 19.47 -26.42 -2.11
N LYS A 2 18.74 -26.72 -1.00
CA LYS A 2 17.40 -27.33 -1.07
C LYS A 2 16.33 -26.25 -0.98
N LYS A 3 15.34 -26.29 -1.85
CA LYS A 3 14.17 -25.37 -1.80
C LYS A 3 13.37 -25.60 -0.52
N ILE A 4 12.93 -24.52 0.12
CA ILE A 4 12.00 -24.58 1.26
C ILE A 4 10.58 -24.70 0.71
N THR A 5 9.86 -25.77 1.05
CA THR A 5 8.48 -26.02 0.60
C THR A 5 7.63 -26.57 1.74
N GLY A 6 6.32 -26.57 1.55
CA GLY A 6 5.36 -27.20 2.44
C GLY A 6 5.45 -26.72 3.90
N THR A 7 5.53 -27.65 4.86
CA THR A 7 5.53 -27.36 6.29
C THR A 7 6.70 -26.48 6.74
N LYS A 8 7.89 -26.62 6.10
CA LYS A 8 9.05 -25.79 6.43
C LYS A 8 8.81 -24.33 6.04
N LEU A 9 8.23 -24.09 4.86
CA LEU A 9 7.86 -22.74 4.42
C LEU A 9 6.80 -22.14 5.34
N LYS A 10 5.78 -22.90 5.73
CA LYS A 10 4.75 -22.44 6.69
C LYS A 10 5.37 -22.04 8.03
N LYS A 11 6.32 -22.82 8.57
CA LYS A 11 7.03 -22.47 9.81
C LYS A 11 7.88 -21.22 9.66
N PHE A 12 8.58 -21.07 8.53
CA PHE A 12 9.36 -19.87 8.23
C PHE A 12 8.47 -18.62 8.20
N ASN A 13 7.37 -18.66 7.43
CA ASN A 13 6.44 -17.52 7.33
C ASN A 13 5.74 -17.20 8.67
N LYS A 14 5.52 -18.20 9.53
CA LYS A 14 4.92 -17.99 10.86
C LYS A 14 5.86 -17.24 11.82
N LYS A 15 7.17 -17.41 11.67
CA LYS A 15 8.17 -16.69 12.46
C LYS A 15 8.31 -15.22 12.04
N ASN A 16 8.09 -14.93 10.77
CA ASN A 16 8.16 -13.58 10.21
C ASN A 16 6.77 -12.94 10.31
N LYS A 17 6.52 -12.29 11.44
CA LYS A 17 5.33 -11.46 11.63
C LYS A 17 5.69 -10.02 11.31
N PRO A 18 4.79 -9.26 10.68
CA PRO A 18 5.00 -7.82 10.58
C PRO A 18 5.05 -7.20 11.98
N ASP A 19 5.94 -6.24 12.16
CA ASP A 19 6.09 -5.50 13.42
C ASP A 19 4.97 -4.45 13.57
N ARG A 20 4.29 -4.12 12.46
CA ARG A 20 3.20 -3.12 12.40
C ARG A 20 2.01 -3.62 11.63
N GLU A 21 0.86 -3.06 11.97
CA GLU A 21 -0.36 -3.21 11.20
C GLU A 21 -0.37 -2.21 10.04
N ILE A 22 -0.51 -2.73 8.82
CA ILE A 22 -0.56 -1.92 7.61
C ILE A 22 -2.00 -1.77 7.14
N ILE A 23 -2.39 -0.53 6.87
CA ILE A 23 -3.60 -0.15 6.17
C ILE A 23 -3.18 0.36 4.79
N LEU A 24 -3.87 -0.02 3.74
CA LEU A 24 -3.67 0.53 2.40
C LEU A 24 -4.84 1.42 2.00
N ILE A 25 -4.54 2.55 1.39
CA ILE A 25 -5.53 3.45 0.79
C ILE A 25 -5.18 3.62 -0.69
N LEU A 26 -6.07 3.17 -1.56
CA LEU A 26 -5.90 3.23 -3.00
C LEU A 26 -6.82 4.32 -3.56
N ASP A 27 -6.23 5.46 -3.92
CA ASP A 27 -6.99 6.63 -4.35
C ASP A 27 -6.94 6.81 -5.87
N ASN A 28 -8.11 6.75 -6.49
CA ASN A 28 -8.27 7.01 -7.94
C ASN A 28 -7.37 6.16 -8.83
N LEU A 29 -7.03 4.91 -8.45
CA LEU A 29 -6.24 4.02 -9.31
C LEU A 29 -7.04 3.69 -10.58
N GLU A 30 -6.46 4.07 -11.73
CA GLU A 30 -7.08 3.92 -13.05
C GLU A 30 -6.99 2.47 -13.56
N TYR A 31 -5.85 1.80 -13.31
CA TYR A 31 -5.61 0.47 -13.85
C TYR A 31 -6.08 -0.64 -12.90
N ALA A 32 -7.22 -1.25 -13.20
CA ALA A 32 -7.79 -2.35 -12.42
C ALA A 32 -6.79 -3.52 -12.17
N ARG A 33 -5.84 -3.73 -13.08
CA ARG A 33 -4.79 -4.73 -12.93
C ARG A 33 -3.82 -4.40 -11.80
N ASN A 34 -3.50 -3.10 -11.58
CA ASN A 34 -2.71 -2.65 -10.44
C ASN A 34 -3.46 -2.93 -9.14
N VAL A 35 -4.76 -2.60 -9.10
CA VAL A 35 -5.61 -2.88 -7.92
C VAL A 35 -5.59 -4.37 -7.59
N ALA A 36 -5.85 -5.25 -8.56
CA ALA A 36 -5.79 -6.71 -8.35
C ALA A 36 -4.41 -7.20 -7.88
N SER A 37 -3.32 -6.61 -8.41
CA SER A 37 -1.95 -6.93 -7.98
C SER A 37 -1.69 -6.49 -6.54
N ILE A 38 -2.23 -5.32 -6.13
CA ILE A 38 -2.14 -4.81 -4.76
C ILE A 38 -2.89 -5.73 -3.79
N PHE A 39 -4.05 -6.27 -4.15
CA PHE A 39 -4.73 -7.25 -3.31
C PHE A 39 -3.88 -8.51 -3.06
N ASN A 40 -3.18 -9.00 -4.10
CA ASN A 40 -2.25 -10.13 -3.91
C ASN A 40 -1.06 -9.77 -3.02
N LEU A 41 -0.49 -8.57 -3.18
CA LEU A 41 0.59 -8.04 -2.33
C LEU A 41 0.12 -7.87 -0.87
N ALA A 42 -1.05 -7.25 -0.67
CA ALA A 42 -1.65 -7.00 0.63
C ALA A 42 -1.85 -8.30 1.43
N PHE A 43 -2.29 -9.36 0.76
CA PHE A 43 -2.42 -10.68 1.38
C PHE A 43 -1.07 -11.23 1.85
N ALA A 44 -0.01 -11.06 1.05
CA ALA A 44 1.34 -11.51 1.42
C ALA A 44 1.90 -10.75 2.63
N LEU A 45 1.58 -9.46 2.74
CA LEU A 45 2.02 -8.56 3.82
C LEU A 45 1.12 -8.61 5.07
N LYS A 46 0.02 -9.37 5.04
CA LYS A 46 -1.00 -9.39 6.11
C LYS A 46 -1.58 -8.02 6.40
N VAL A 47 -1.84 -7.25 5.36
CA VAL A 47 -2.52 -5.96 5.48
C VAL A 47 -3.84 -6.11 6.23
N GLU A 48 -4.10 -5.23 7.19
CA GLU A 48 -5.31 -5.25 8.00
C GLU A 48 -6.55 -4.86 7.19
N THR A 49 -6.46 -3.76 6.47
CA THR A 49 -7.59 -3.19 5.72
C THR A 49 -7.11 -2.51 4.45
N ILE A 50 -7.91 -2.61 3.39
CA ILE A 50 -7.72 -1.85 2.14
C ILE A 50 -8.90 -0.90 1.98
N PHE A 51 -8.64 0.40 1.93
CA PHE A 51 -9.63 1.40 1.54
C PHE A 51 -9.49 1.73 0.05
N LEU A 52 -10.61 1.78 -0.64
CA LEU A 52 -10.70 2.10 -2.06
C LEU A 52 -11.47 3.41 -2.20
N THR A 53 -10.88 4.42 -2.84
CA THR A 53 -11.50 5.73 -3.00
C THR A 53 -11.60 6.12 -4.47
N GLY A 54 -12.48 7.05 -4.78
CA GLY A 54 -12.68 7.59 -6.12
C GLY A 54 -13.08 6.53 -7.15
N ILE A 55 -12.38 6.52 -8.29
CA ILE A 55 -12.63 5.62 -9.42
C ILE A 55 -12.00 4.24 -9.26
N THR A 56 -11.24 4.00 -8.18
CA THR A 56 -10.56 2.72 -7.94
C THR A 56 -11.53 1.54 -8.06
N THR A 57 -11.16 0.57 -8.90
CA THR A 57 -11.96 -0.64 -9.14
C THR A 57 -12.14 -1.44 -7.83
N THR A 58 -13.38 -1.83 -7.55
CA THR A 58 -13.73 -2.60 -6.35
C THR A 58 -14.02 -4.07 -6.69
N PRO A 59 -13.74 -5.02 -5.78
CA PRO A 59 -14.31 -6.38 -5.90
C PRO A 59 -15.85 -6.36 -5.95
N PRO A 60 -16.49 -7.40 -6.53
CA PRO A 60 -15.86 -8.62 -7.03
C PRO A 60 -15.15 -8.41 -8.36
N PHE A 61 -13.95 -8.98 -8.48
CA PHE A 61 -13.18 -8.91 -9.72
C PHE A 61 -13.67 -9.91 -10.76
N GLY A 62 -13.63 -9.51 -12.03
CA GLY A 62 -13.84 -10.42 -13.15
C GLY A 62 -12.73 -11.48 -13.27
N LYS A 63 -12.98 -12.56 -14.02
CA LYS A 63 -12.09 -13.74 -14.12
C LYS A 63 -10.61 -13.40 -14.38
N ASP A 64 -10.32 -12.42 -15.22
CA ASP A 64 -8.93 -12.07 -15.56
C ASP A 64 -8.23 -11.33 -14.42
N LEU A 65 -8.91 -10.45 -13.72
CA LEU A 65 -8.37 -9.79 -12.52
C LEU A 65 -8.22 -10.78 -11.35
N GLN A 66 -9.12 -11.76 -11.21
CA GLN A 66 -8.99 -12.83 -10.22
C GLN A 66 -7.74 -13.70 -10.43
N LYS A 67 -7.29 -13.89 -11.68
CA LYS A 67 -6.01 -14.55 -11.95
C LYS A 67 -4.82 -13.74 -11.43
N VAL A 68 -4.92 -12.42 -11.44
CA VAL A 68 -3.88 -11.50 -10.95
C VAL A 68 -3.91 -11.41 -9.42
N SER A 69 -5.07 -11.16 -8.82
CA SER A 69 -5.25 -11.08 -7.37
C SER A 69 -5.07 -12.43 -6.67
N LYS A 70 -5.12 -13.55 -7.40
CA LYS A 70 -5.19 -14.92 -6.87
C LYS A 70 -6.40 -15.11 -5.96
N ARG A 71 -7.49 -14.40 -6.23
CA ARG A 71 -8.73 -14.38 -5.44
C ARG A 71 -8.50 -13.94 -3.98
N ARG A 72 -7.48 -13.09 -3.73
CA ARG A 72 -7.17 -12.63 -2.38
C ARG A 72 -8.18 -11.62 -1.85
N GLU A 73 -8.92 -10.96 -2.72
CA GLU A 73 -10.05 -10.10 -2.37
C GLU A 73 -11.14 -10.81 -1.55
N GLU A 74 -11.22 -12.13 -1.62
CA GLU A 74 -12.15 -12.95 -0.83
C GLU A 74 -11.67 -13.15 0.64
N HIS A 75 -10.40 -12.88 0.91
CA HIS A 75 -9.73 -13.14 2.19
C HIS A 75 -9.19 -11.88 2.88
N LEU A 76 -9.39 -10.72 2.29
CA LEU A 76 -8.94 -9.43 2.80
C LEU A 76 -10.14 -8.59 3.18
N PHE A 77 -10.01 -7.86 4.28
CA PHE A 77 -10.98 -6.82 4.60
C PHE A 77 -10.73 -5.60 3.71
N TRP A 78 -11.74 -5.18 2.99
CA TRP A 78 -11.67 -3.98 2.15
C TRP A 78 -12.97 -3.19 2.24
N LYS A 79 -12.89 -1.88 1.98
CA LYS A 79 -14.02 -0.97 2.07
C LYS A 79 -13.91 0.14 1.04
N LYS A 80 -15.01 0.49 0.39
CA LYS A 80 -15.08 1.69 -0.43
C LYS A 80 -15.42 2.88 0.44
N GLU A 81 -14.58 3.93 0.34
CA GLU A 81 -14.81 5.21 1.04
C GLU A 81 -14.99 6.33 0.02
N LYS A 82 -15.90 7.27 0.34
CA LYS A 82 -16.23 8.36 -0.59
C LYS A 82 -15.32 9.57 -0.42
N ASN A 83 -14.81 9.79 0.77
CA ASN A 83 -14.09 11.02 1.13
C ASN A 83 -12.73 10.67 1.75
N LEU A 84 -11.68 10.78 0.94
CA LEU A 84 -10.33 10.48 1.37
C LEU A 84 -9.81 11.42 2.46
N PRO A 85 -9.97 12.75 2.39
CA PRO A 85 -9.56 13.64 3.49
C PRO A 85 -10.18 13.28 4.83
N ILE A 86 -11.49 13.02 4.88
CA ILE A 86 -12.16 12.61 6.12
C ILE A 86 -11.62 11.27 6.63
N LEU A 87 -11.34 10.32 5.74
CA LEU A 87 -10.73 9.05 6.11
C LEU A 87 -9.34 9.26 6.75
N VAL A 88 -8.50 10.09 6.14
CA VAL A 88 -7.14 10.39 6.64
C VAL A 88 -7.22 11.05 8.01
N GLU A 89 -8.05 12.08 8.17
CA GLU A 89 -8.27 12.75 9.47
C GLU A 89 -8.72 11.76 10.55
N LYS A 90 -9.68 10.89 10.24
CA LYS A 90 -10.16 9.84 11.15
C LYS A 90 -9.04 8.87 11.55
N LEU A 91 -8.22 8.41 10.61
CA LEU A 91 -7.11 7.50 10.91
C LEU A 91 -6.07 8.18 11.80
N LYS A 92 -5.72 9.44 11.52
CA LYS A 92 -4.81 10.25 12.36
C LYS A 92 -5.36 10.41 13.78
N SER A 93 -6.65 10.71 13.94
CA SER A 93 -7.27 10.82 15.26
C SER A 93 -7.27 9.51 16.06
N GLN A 94 -7.10 8.37 15.39
CA GLN A 94 -6.93 7.04 15.96
C GLN A 94 -5.47 6.67 16.25
N GLY A 95 -4.51 7.60 16.04
CA GLY A 95 -3.09 7.36 16.24
C GLY A 95 -2.41 6.58 15.12
N VAL A 96 -3.01 6.52 13.93
CA VAL A 96 -2.41 5.88 12.75
C VAL A 96 -1.47 6.87 12.07
N THR A 97 -0.21 6.49 11.82
CA THR A 97 0.69 7.30 11.01
C THR A 97 0.32 7.16 9.53
N THR A 98 0.13 8.29 8.85
CA THR A 98 -0.26 8.34 7.43
C THR A 98 0.94 8.66 6.54
N ILE A 99 1.19 7.81 5.54
CA ILE A 99 2.33 7.93 4.62
C ILE A 99 1.81 7.98 3.19
N ALA A 100 2.04 9.06 2.48
CA ALA A 100 1.74 9.20 1.07
C ALA A 100 2.95 8.79 0.21
N LEU A 101 2.74 7.91 -0.75
CA LEU A 101 3.73 7.56 -1.77
C LEU A 101 3.54 8.51 -2.97
N ALA A 102 4.40 9.52 -3.07
CA ALA A 102 4.28 10.56 -4.08
C ALA A 102 5.64 11.21 -4.40
N LYS A 103 5.77 11.73 -5.61
CA LYS A 103 6.96 12.48 -6.08
C LYS A 103 6.70 13.97 -5.95
N THR A 104 7.25 14.58 -4.91
CA THR A 104 7.22 16.04 -4.68
C THR A 104 8.61 16.55 -4.31
N GLU A 105 8.81 17.86 -4.32
CA GLU A 105 10.08 18.47 -3.88
C GLU A 105 10.40 18.15 -2.42
N ASP A 106 9.36 18.02 -1.58
CA ASP A 106 9.48 17.74 -0.15
C ASP A 106 9.45 16.24 0.20
N SER A 107 9.40 15.35 -0.80
CA SER A 107 9.37 13.91 -0.54
C SER A 107 10.71 13.42 0.01
N ILE A 108 10.68 12.70 1.12
CA ILE A 108 11.86 12.01 1.64
C ILE A 108 11.99 10.63 0.96
N SER A 109 13.22 10.15 0.81
CA SER A 109 13.44 8.78 0.33
C SER A 109 12.93 7.75 1.35
N PHE A 110 12.31 6.68 0.88
CA PHE A 110 11.67 5.67 1.74
C PHE A 110 12.62 5.04 2.76
N ASP A 111 13.90 4.93 2.44
CA ASP A 111 14.94 4.37 3.31
C ASP A 111 15.29 5.29 4.50
N LEU A 112 15.01 6.60 4.37
CA LEU A 112 15.20 7.59 5.44
C LEU A 112 14.04 7.60 6.46
N ILE A 113 12.95 6.88 6.21
CA ILE A 113 11.88 6.77 7.20
C ILE A 113 12.40 6.05 8.44
N ASN A 114 12.38 6.74 9.57
CA ASN A 114 12.75 6.17 10.86
C ASN A 114 11.59 5.34 11.42
N SER A 115 11.69 4.03 11.29
CA SER A 115 10.63 3.12 11.74
C SER A 115 10.32 3.26 13.24
N ASN A 116 11.28 3.64 14.09
CA ASN A 116 11.06 3.79 15.53
C ASN A 116 10.17 4.98 15.90
N GLN A 117 9.93 5.90 14.96
CA GLN A 117 9.09 7.09 15.16
C GLN A 117 7.66 6.89 14.61
N LEU A 118 7.39 5.76 14.00
CA LEU A 118 6.07 5.44 13.47
C LEU A 118 5.19 4.80 14.53
N ALA A 119 3.88 5.00 14.42
CA ALA A 119 2.90 4.28 15.22
C ALA A 119 2.89 2.78 14.91
N ASP A 120 2.26 1.99 15.79
CA ASP A 120 2.05 0.54 15.57
C ASP A 120 1.15 0.26 14.35
N LYS A 121 0.34 1.25 13.96
CA LYS A 121 -0.47 1.21 12.74
C LYS A 121 -0.04 2.30 11.77
N VAL A 122 0.13 1.90 10.51
CA VAL A 122 0.52 2.79 9.42
C VAL A 122 -0.44 2.67 8.26
N ALA A 123 -0.92 3.80 7.75
CA ALA A 123 -1.71 3.86 6.53
C ALA A 123 -0.83 4.34 5.37
N ILE A 124 -0.64 3.50 4.36
CA ILE A 124 0.07 3.86 3.13
C ILE A 124 -0.95 4.27 2.07
N ILE A 125 -0.79 5.47 1.53
CA ILE A 125 -1.69 6.06 0.54
C ILE A 125 -0.98 6.08 -0.80
N VAL A 126 -1.59 5.48 -1.81
CA VAL A 126 -1.15 5.52 -3.20
C VAL A 126 -2.22 6.16 -4.07
N GLY A 127 -1.81 7.03 -4.96
CA GLY A 127 -2.70 7.79 -5.83
C GLY A 127 -2.74 7.30 -7.28
N ASN A 128 -3.47 8.03 -8.10
CA ASN A 128 -3.60 7.80 -9.54
C ASN A 128 -2.23 7.71 -10.21
N GLU A 129 -2.07 6.78 -11.14
CA GLU A 129 -0.79 6.46 -11.79
C GLU A 129 -0.22 7.62 -12.64
N LYS A 130 -1.07 8.55 -13.08
CA LYS A 130 -0.69 9.69 -13.90
C LYS A 130 -0.70 11.01 -13.12
N GLN A 131 -1.74 11.23 -12.32
CA GLN A 131 -1.98 12.49 -11.61
C GLN A 131 -1.42 12.49 -10.18
N GLY A 132 -1.12 11.30 -9.63
CA GLY A 132 -0.69 11.14 -8.24
C GLY A 132 -1.80 11.47 -7.24
N LEU A 133 -1.40 12.01 -6.11
CA LEU A 133 -2.28 12.49 -5.03
C LEU A 133 -2.42 14.01 -5.10
N SER A 134 -3.55 14.55 -4.63
CA SER A 134 -3.77 16.01 -4.62
C SER A 134 -2.85 16.72 -3.63
N ASN A 135 -2.42 17.95 -3.96
CA ASN A 135 -1.58 18.76 -3.07
C ASN A 135 -2.22 18.98 -1.69
N LYS A 136 -3.55 19.13 -1.65
CA LYS A 136 -4.27 19.25 -0.40
C LYS A 136 -4.08 18.01 0.48
N LEU A 137 -4.21 16.81 -0.09
CA LEU A 137 -3.99 15.57 0.67
C LEU A 137 -2.55 15.45 1.15
N LEU A 138 -1.59 15.80 0.28
CA LEU A 138 -0.16 15.73 0.62
C LEU A 138 0.22 16.64 1.78
N SER A 139 -0.48 17.76 1.97
CA SER A 139 -0.28 18.63 3.15
C SER A 139 -0.97 18.13 4.44
N GLU A 140 -1.87 17.16 4.34
CA GLU A 140 -2.62 16.61 5.48
C GLU A 140 -2.00 15.33 6.07
N VAL A 141 -1.15 14.62 5.29
CA VAL A 141 -0.49 13.38 5.75
C VAL A 141 0.74 13.67 6.61
N ASP A 142 1.16 12.68 7.38
CA ASP A 142 2.31 12.85 8.29
C ASP A 142 3.65 12.76 7.55
N ILE A 143 3.74 11.92 6.51
CA ILE A 143 4.97 11.70 5.73
C ILE A 143 4.63 11.62 4.24
N VAL A 144 5.38 12.34 3.42
CA VAL A 144 5.40 12.14 1.97
C VAL A 144 6.73 11.49 1.59
N THR A 145 6.68 10.35 0.90
CA THR A 145 7.86 9.57 0.58
C THR A 145 7.90 9.12 -0.87
N ILE A 146 9.10 8.82 -1.34
CA ILE A 146 9.37 8.35 -2.69
C ILE A 146 10.26 7.11 -2.65
N VAL A 147 10.05 6.19 -3.58
CA VAL A 147 11.03 5.16 -3.94
C VAL A 147 11.89 5.71 -5.07
N PRO A 148 13.17 6.04 -4.83
CA PRO A 148 14.00 6.67 -5.84
C PRO A 148 14.29 5.73 -7.02
N VAL A 149 14.39 6.32 -8.21
CA VAL A 149 14.82 5.65 -9.43
C VAL A 149 16.18 6.21 -9.85
N PHE A 150 17.08 5.35 -10.32
CA PHE A 150 18.49 5.70 -10.57
C PHE A 150 18.77 6.07 -12.03
N ARG A 151 17.75 6.08 -12.90
CA ARG A 151 17.87 6.54 -14.29
C ARG A 151 16.90 7.67 -14.57
N PRO A 152 17.33 8.72 -15.28
CA PRO A 152 16.41 9.76 -15.75
C PRO A 152 15.26 9.14 -16.54
N LEU A 153 14.05 9.69 -16.40
CA LEU A 153 12.82 9.26 -17.08
C LEU A 153 12.37 7.83 -16.77
N ALA A 154 13.03 7.13 -15.84
CA ALA A 154 12.55 5.83 -15.37
C ALA A 154 11.35 6.00 -14.44
N HIS A 155 10.42 5.07 -14.53
CA HIS A 155 9.25 5.00 -13.66
C HIS A 155 9.10 3.58 -13.13
N LEU A 156 8.83 3.45 -11.85
CA LEU A 156 8.36 2.20 -11.27
C LEU A 156 6.82 2.17 -11.34
N ASN A 157 6.28 0.97 -11.52
CA ASN A 157 4.85 0.76 -11.37
C ASN A 157 4.47 0.95 -9.89
N VAL A 158 3.29 1.53 -9.63
CA VAL A 158 2.79 1.81 -8.29
C VAL A 158 2.78 0.57 -7.36
N VAL A 159 2.54 -0.62 -7.91
CA VAL A 159 2.59 -1.88 -7.14
C VAL A 159 4.00 -2.18 -6.66
N ASN A 160 5.03 -1.90 -7.49
CA ASN A 160 6.43 -2.12 -7.12
C ASN A 160 6.89 -1.09 -6.09
N GLU A 161 6.55 0.18 -6.27
CA GLU A 161 6.84 1.24 -5.28
C GLU A 161 6.20 0.93 -3.94
N LEU A 162 4.91 0.56 -3.95
CA LEU A 162 4.19 0.15 -2.76
C LEU A 162 4.81 -1.08 -2.09
N ALA A 163 5.24 -2.08 -2.85
CA ALA A 163 5.88 -3.27 -2.31
C ALA A 163 7.18 -2.92 -1.58
N VAL A 164 8.04 -2.10 -2.18
CA VAL A 164 9.30 -1.66 -1.58
C VAL A 164 9.05 -0.93 -0.27
N LEU A 165 8.16 0.07 -0.27
CA LEU A 165 7.82 0.84 0.92
C LEU A 165 7.20 -0.05 2.01
N ALA A 166 6.20 -0.85 1.67
CA ALA A 166 5.50 -1.69 2.63
C ALA A 166 6.43 -2.71 3.30
N TYR A 167 7.36 -3.33 2.55
CA TYR A 167 8.36 -4.25 3.13
C TYR A 167 9.39 -3.55 4.03
N LYS A 168 9.63 -2.26 3.86
CA LYS A 168 10.47 -1.46 4.79
C LYS A 168 9.77 -1.22 6.13
N LEU A 169 8.43 -1.21 6.13
CA LEU A 169 7.61 -0.82 7.29
C LEU A 169 7.11 -2.00 8.13
N VAL A 170 7.12 -3.22 7.58
CA VAL A 170 6.67 -4.45 8.27
C VAL A 170 7.76 -5.14 9.05
#